data_ea423029d7541edfcfba0daf23e77f11
#
_entry.id   ea423029d7541edfcfba0daf23e77f11
#
_cell.length_a   1.000
_cell.length_b   1.000
_cell.length_c   1.000
_cell.angle_alpha   90.00
_cell.angle_beta   90.00
_cell.angle_gamma   90.00
#
_symmetry.space_group_name_H-M   'P 1'
#
loop_
_entity.id
_entity.type
_entity.pdbx_description
1 polymer ?
#
loop_
_entity_poly.entity_id
_entity_poly.type
_entity_poly.pdbx_seq_one_letter_code
_entity_poly.pdbx_strand_id
1 'polypeptide(L)'
;MGLFEVLGIERMGYSDGALREGVMYDLLGRFRHEDVRDRSVQALMARYYADPRQADRVASTARSLFEQVADALQLDEEDGDLLRRAAYLHEIGLAISHGSYHRHGAYLLEHSDVPGFSKVDQLRLSFLVGLH
;
A
#
# COMPACT_ATOMS: atom_id res chain seq x y z
N MET A 1 12.67 -9.76 22.38
CA MET A 1 12.38 -9.94 21.38
C MET A 1 11.25 -10.80 21.22
N GLY A 2 10.25 -10.29 21.04
CA GLY A 2 9.04 -11.01 21.02
C GLY A 2 9.01 -12.17 20.08
N LEU A 3 9.69 -12.06 18.96
CA LEU A 3 9.65 -13.12 18.00
C LEU A 3 10.25 -14.39 18.50
N PHE A 4 11.41 -14.30 19.12
CA PHE A 4 12.04 -15.50 19.58
C PHE A 4 11.30 -16.10 20.74
N GLU A 5 10.76 -15.29 21.60
CA GLU A 5 10.01 -15.77 22.73
C GLU A 5 8.75 -16.47 22.30
N VAL A 6 8.07 -15.91 21.34
CA VAL A 6 6.88 -16.53 20.79
C VAL A 6 7.20 -17.88 20.20
N LEU A 7 8.39 -18.01 19.61
CA LEU A 7 8.76 -19.26 19.03
C LEU A 7 9.37 -20.23 20.02
N GLY A 8 9.69 -19.77 21.20
CA GLY A 8 10.30 -20.61 22.19
C GLY A 8 11.70 -21.04 21.86
N ILE A 9 12.44 -20.19 21.08
CA ILE A 9 13.73 -20.58 20.73
C ILE A 9 14.70 -19.88 21.42
N GLU A 10 14.36 -19.35 22.41
CA GLU A 10 15.26 -18.60 23.07
C GLU A 10 16.45 -19.34 23.34
N ARG A 11 16.45 -20.53 23.42
CA ARG A 11 17.51 -21.12 23.68
C ARG A 11 18.29 -21.41 22.71
N MET A 12 18.14 -21.43 22.00
CA MET A 12 18.83 -21.73 21.16
C MET A 12 19.80 -21.25 20.82
N GLY A 13 19.93 -20.75 21.00
CA GLY A 13 20.88 -20.25 20.81
C GLY A 13 21.63 -20.60 19.83
N TYR A 14 21.72 -20.88 19.29
CA TYR A 14 22.38 -21.08 18.51
C TYR A 14 22.12 -20.92 17.54
N SER A 15 22.05 -20.44 17.23
CA SER A 15 22.69 -20.37 16.37
C SER A 15 22.16 -20.22 15.02
N ASP A 16 22.54 -20.87 14.00
CA ASP A 16 22.10 -20.66 12.63
C ASP A 16 20.60 -20.78 12.48
N GLY A 17 20.00 -21.68 13.19
CA GLY A 17 18.56 -21.84 13.17
C GLY A 17 17.83 -20.60 13.67
N ALA A 18 18.34 -19.99 14.70
CA ALA A 18 17.74 -18.80 15.25
C ALA A 18 17.79 -17.64 14.27
N LEU A 19 18.91 -17.50 13.55
CA LEU A 19 19.03 -16.45 12.54
C LEU A 19 18.09 -16.67 11.38
N ARG A 20 17.94 -17.89 10.93
CA ARG A 20 17.03 -18.20 9.84
C ARG A 20 15.59 -17.90 10.24
N GLU A 21 15.21 -18.27 11.44
CA GLU A 21 13.87 -18.01 11.91
C GLU A 21 13.62 -16.53 12.07
N GLY A 22 14.59 -15.77 12.56
CA GLY A 22 14.47 -14.33 12.65
C GLY A 22 14.26 -13.67 11.31
N VAL A 23 15.01 -14.08 10.29
CA VAL A 23 14.83 -13.55 8.94
C VAL A 23 13.48 -13.94 8.38
N MET A 24 13.05 -15.18 8.60
CA MET A 24 11.76 -15.63 8.11
C MET A 24 10.61 -14.85 8.75
N TYR A 25 10.67 -14.59 10.04
CA TYR A 25 9.64 -13.81 10.70
C TYR A 25 9.63 -12.36 10.27
N ASP A 26 10.80 -11.80 9.97
CA ASP A 26 10.88 -10.46 9.42
C ASP A 26 10.20 -10.37 8.05
N LEU A 27 10.43 -11.36 7.20
CA LEU A 27 9.78 -11.45 5.90
C LEU A 27 8.26 -11.62 6.04
N LEU A 28 7.81 -12.47 6.94
CA LEU A 28 6.39 -12.65 7.19
C LEU A 28 5.74 -11.37 7.71
N GLY A 29 6.46 -10.62 8.53
CA GLY A 29 5.99 -9.32 9.00
C GLY A 29 5.76 -8.35 7.85
N ARG A 30 6.67 -8.32 6.89
CA ARG A 30 6.52 -7.49 5.69
C ARG A 30 5.33 -7.92 4.86
N PHE A 31 5.17 -9.22 4.62
CA PHE A 31 4.03 -9.74 3.87
C PHE A 31 2.71 -9.40 4.56
N ARG A 32 2.63 -9.54 5.86
CA ARG A 32 1.43 -9.19 6.60
C ARG A 32 1.10 -7.70 6.48
N HIS A 33 2.13 -6.86 6.48
CA HIS A 33 1.95 -5.42 6.37
C HIS A 33 1.42 -5.03 4.99
N GLU A 34 1.97 -5.62 3.93
CA GLU A 34 1.46 -5.43 2.59
C GLU A 34 0.03 -5.91 2.45
N ASP A 35 -0.27 -7.07 3.02
CA ASP A 35 -1.61 -7.63 2.99
C ASP A 35 -2.63 -6.71 3.68
N VAL A 36 -2.27 -6.11 4.80
CA VAL A 36 -3.15 -5.15 5.48
C VAL A 36 -3.39 -3.93 4.62
N ARG A 37 -2.35 -3.40 3.98
CA ARG A 37 -2.49 -2.25 3.07
C ARG A 37 -3.40 -2.57 1.89
N ASP A 38 -3.20 -3.72 1.28
CA ASP A 38 -4.03 -4.12 0.15
C ASP A 38 -5.48 -4.36 0.55
N ARG A 39 -5.72 -4.94 1.71
CA ARG A 39 -7.08 -5.08 2.24
C ARG A 39 -7.73 -3.73 2.47
N SER A 40 -6.99 -2.77 3.00
CA SER A 40 -7.50 -1.41 3.20
C SER A 40 -7.90 -0.77 1.88
N VAL A 41 -7.08 -0.94 0.84
CA VAL A 41 -7.39 -0.45 -0.50
C VAL A 41 -8.67 -1.10 -1.03
N GLN A 42 -8.77 -2.42 -0.92
CA GLN A 42 -9.97 -3.14 -1.38
C GLN A 42 -11.22 -2.72 -0.60
N ALA A 43 -11.08 -2.51 0.71
CA ALA A 43 -12.19 -2.06 1.53
C ALA A 43 -12.67 -0.65 1.11
N LEU A 44 -11.75 0.25 0.83
CA LEU A 44 -12.08 1.59 0.34
C LEU A 44 -12.75 1.56 -1.03
N MET A 45 -12.22 0.73 -1.94
CA MET A 45 -12.83 0.54 -3.26
C MET A 45 -14.27 0.06 -3.14
N ALA A 46 -14.51 -0.93 -2.30
CA ALA A 46 -15.84 -1.48 -2.07
C ALA A 46 -16.76 -0.44 -1.43
N ARG A 47 -16.27 0.26 -0.43
CA ARG A 47 -17.04 1.27 0.31
C ARG A 47 -17.52 2.40 -0.59
N TYR A 48 -16.68 2.82 -1.53
CA TYR A 48 -16.98 3.96 -2.40
C TYR A 48 -17.31 3.55 -3.84
N TYR A 49 -17.58 2.27 -4.05
CA TYR A 49 -18.05 1.74 -5.34
C TYR A 49 -17.10 2.02 -6.50
N ALA A 50 -15.80 1.97 -6.28
CA ALA A 50 -14.82 2.12 -7.35
C ALA A 50 -14.90 0.92 -8.30
N ASP A 51 -14.78 1.19 -9.60
CA ASP A 51 -14.82 0.14 -10.62
C ASP A 51 -13.51 -0.63 -10.66
N PRO A 52 -13.49 -1.92 -10.29
CA PRO A 52 -12.25 -2.70 -10.29
C PRO A 52 -11.61 -2.82 -11.66
N ARG A 53 -12.40 -2.89 -12.72
CA ARG A 53 -11.87 -3.02 -14.07
C ARG A 53 -11.13 -1.76 -14.52
N GLN A 54 -11.71 -0.61 -14.21
CA GLN A 54 -11.06 0.66 -14.50
C GLN A 54 -9.81 0.82 -13.65
N ALA A 55 -9.89 0.46 -12.38
CA ALA A 55 -8.75 0.51 -11.49
C ALA A 55 -7.59 -0.36 -11.99
N ASP A 56 -7.89 -1.57 -12.47
CA ASP A 56 -6.87 -2.45 -13.03
C ASP A 56 -6.22 -1.86 -14.28
N ARG A 57 -6.99 -1.26 -15.16
CA ARG A 57 -6.44 -0.61 -16.35
C ARG A 57 -5.51 0.55 -15.99
N VAL A 58 -5.94 1.38 -15.07
CA VAL A 58 -5.14 2.53 -14.65
C VAL A 58 -3.88 2.07 -13.90
N ALA A 59 -4.00 1.06 -13.04
CA ALA A 59 -2.86 0.50 -12.34
C ALA A 59 -1.83 -0.09 -13.30
N SER A 60 -2.30 -0.80 -14.33
CA SER A 60 -1.42 -1.37 -15.35
C SER A 60 -0.69 -0.28 -16.14
N THR A 61 -1.39 0.77 -16.53
CA THR A 61 -0.79 1.90 -17.24
C THR A 61 0.23 2.63 -16.34
N ALA A 62 -0.15 2.86 -15.10
CA ALA A 62 0.73 3.53 -14.13
C ALA A 62 2.02 2.73 -13.92
N ARG A 63 1.90 1.40 -13.84
CA ARG A 63 3.07 0.54 -13.69
C ARG A 63 3.98 0.64 -14.90
N SER A 64 3.43 0.58 -16.10
CA SER A 64 4.21 0.69 -17.32
C SER A 64 4.96 2.01 -17.41
N LEU A 65 4.31 3.11 -17.04
CA LEU A 65 4.95 4.42 -17.01
C LEU A 65 6.02 4.51 -15.92
N PHE A 66 5.72 3.93 -14.76
CA PHE A 66 6.66 3.91 -13.64
C PHE A 66 7.96 3.20 -14.03
N GLU A 67 7.86 2.05 -14.67
CA GLU A 67 9.02 1.27 -15.10
C GLU A 67 9.91 2.04 -16.06
N GLN A 68 9.34 2.93 -16.86
CA GLN A 68 10.10 3.74 -17.80
C GLN A 68 10.90 4.85 -17.14
N VAL A 69 10.44 5.36 -16.01
CA VAL A 69 11.08 6.52 -15.36
C VAL A 69 11.75 6.20 -14.03
N ALA A 70 11.54 5.02 -13.50
CA ALA A 70 11.98 4.66 -12.15
C ALA A 70 13.49 4.86 -11.97
N ASP A 71 14.28 4.38 -12.93
CA ASP A 71 15.72 4.49 -12.84
C ASP A 71 16.18 5.95 -12.94
N ALA A 72 15.61 6.68 -13.88
CA ALA A 72 15.99 8.08 -14.09
C ALA A 72 15.64 8.96 -12.89
N LEU A 73 14.54 8.65 -12.21
CA LEU A 73 14.07 9.43 -11.07
C LEU A 73 14.48 8.82 -9.72
N GLN A 74 15.23 7.72 -9.75
CA GLN A 74 15.69 7.02 -8.55
C GLN A 74 14.55 6.62 -7.64
N LEU A 75 13.47 6.10 -8.24
CA LEU A 75 12.31 5.62 -7.52
C LEU A 75 12.52 4.14 -7.17
N ASP A 76 12.04 3.74 -6.03
CA ASP A 76 12.16 2.37 -5.57
C ASP A 76 10.85 1.60 -5.73
N GLU A 77 10.87 0.33 -5.31
CA GLU A 77 9.72 -0.55 -5.43
C GLU A 77 8.55 -0.10 -4.56
N GLU A 78 8.82 0.51 -3.41
CA GLU A 78 7.77 1.04 -2.55
C GLU A 78 7.03 2.21 -3.21
N ASP A 79 7.76 3.03 -3.94
CA ASP A 79 7.13 4.12 -4.71
C ASP A 79 6.18 3.56 -5.77
N GLY A 80 6.59 2.48 -6.44
CA GLY A 80 5.76 1.79 -7.41
C GLY A 80 4.52 1.17 -6.79
N ASP A 81 4.65 0.57 -5.62
CA ASP A 81 3.53 0.00 -4.89
C ASP A 81 2.55 1.07 -4.43
N LEU A 82 3.05 2.20 -3.99
CA LEU A 82 2.20 3.31 -3.58
C LEU A 82 1.42 3.86 -4.78
N LEU A 83 2.10 4.01 -5.91
CA LEU A 83 1.46 4.46 -7.15
C LEU A 83 0.37 3.49 -7.60
N ARG A 84 0.64 2.19 -7.52
CA ARG A 84 -0.35 1.16 -7.85
C ARG A 84 -1.59 1.29 -6.98
N ARG A 85 -1.40 1.47 -5.68
CA ARG A 85 -2.52 1.64 -4.75
C ARG A 85 -3.28 2.93 -5.01
N ALA A 86 -2.59 4.01 -5.36
CA ALA A 86 -3.24 5.25 -5.75
C ALA A 86 -4.10 5.06 -7.00
N ALA A 87 -3.62 4.28 -7.96
CA ALA A 87 -4.38 3.96 -9.15
C ALA A 87 -5.69 3.23 -8.83
N TYR A 88 -5.65 2.31 -7.88
CA TYR A 88 -6.87 1.62 -7.45
C TYR A 88 -7.87 2.56 -6.77
N LEU A 89 -7.39 3.62 -6.15
CA LEU A 89 -8.22 4.53 -5.37
C LEU A 89 -8.56 5.83 -6.10
N HIS A 90 -8.14 5.98 -7.34
CA HIS A 90 -8.28 7.26 -8.04
C HIS A 90 -9.72 7.71 -8.26
N GLU A 91 -10.67 6.79 -8.29
CA GLU A 91 -12.08 7.11 -8.51
C GLU A 91 -12.95 7.10 -7.26
N ILE A 92 -12.41 6.87 -6.08
CA ILE A 92 -13.25 6.79 -4.87
C ILE A 92 -14.02 8.07 -4.61
N GLY A 93 -13.52 9.20 -5.05
CA GLY A 93 -14.20 10.49 -4.90
C GLY A 93 -15.48 10.62 -5.71
N LEU A 94 -15.68 9.78 -6.72
CA LEU A 94 -16.91 9.77 -7.51
C LEU A 94 -18.15 9.47 -6.65
N ALA A 95 -17.96 8.76 -5.54
CA ALA A 95 -19.06 8.51 -4.59
C ALA A 95 -19.61 9.78 -3.98
N ILE A 96 -18.83 10.86 -3.95
CA ILE A 96 -19.27 12.16 -3.44
C ILE A 96 -19.81 13.00 -4.59
N SER A 97 -19.02 13.19 -5.64
CA SER A 97 -19.43 14.01 -6.79
C SER A 97 -18.51 13.74 -7.97
N HIS A 98 -19.05 13.86 -9.18
CA HIS A 98 -18.24 13.77 -10.38
C HIS A 98 -17.37 15.02 -10.55
N GLY A 99 -17.85 16.17 -10.14
CA GLY A 99 -17.05 17.39 -10.20
C GLY A 99 -15.92 17.36 -9.19
N SER A 100 -14.69 17.53 -9.65
CA SER A 100 -13.51 17.51 -8.80
C SER A 100 -13.36 16.25 -7.96
N TYR A 101 -13.74 15.10 -8.51
CA TYR A 101 -13.73 13.85 -7.77
C TYR A 101 -12.34 13.48 -7.22
N HIS A 102 -11.29 13.87 -7.91
CA HIS A 102 -9.93 13.67 -7.45
C HIS A 102 -9.66 14.35 -6.10
N ARG A 103 -10.22 15.55 -5.91
CA ARG A 103 -10.12 16.27 -4.63
C ARG A 103 -10.93 15.59 -3.54
N HIS A 104 -12.09 15.08 -3.88
CA HIS A 104 -12.90 14.32 -2.94
C HIS A 104 -12.21 13.02 -2.53
N GLY A 105 -11.57 12.36 -3.48
CA GLY A 105 -10.78 11.16 -3.19
C GLY A 105 -9.61 11.46 -2.25
N ALA A 106 -8.88 12.53 -2.51
CA ALA A 106 -7.78 12.95 -1.65
C ALA A 106 -8.28 13.24 -0.23
N TYR A 107 -9.38 13.95 -0.10
CA TYR A 107 -9.97 14.25 1.20
C TYR A 107 -10.36 12.99 1.95
N LEU A 108 -11.00 12.05 1.27
CA LEU A 108 -11.39 10.78 1.87
C LEU A 108 -10.18 10.01 2.40
N LEU A 109 -9.09 9.99 1.62
CA LEU A 109 -7.87 9.30 2.04
C LEU A 109 -7.19 9.98 3.21
N GLU A 110 -7.20 11.30 3.23
CA GLU A 110 -6.56 12.06 4.28
C GLU A 110 -7.29 11.93 5.62
N HIS A 111 -8.62 11.82 5.59
CA HIS A 111 -9.45 11.82 6.77
C HIS A 111 -10.04 10.46 7.15
N SER A 112 -9.73 9.43 6.38
CA SER A 112 -10.18 8.08 6.69
C SER A 112 -9.13 7.34 7.50
N ASP A 113 -9.59 6.30 8.19
CA ASP A 113 -8.71 5.38 8.86
C ASP A 113 -8.28 4.34 7.84
N VAL A 114 -7.00 4.30 7.53
CA VAL A 114 -6.46 3.41 6.49
C VAL A 114 -5.39 2.51 7.12
N PRO A 115 -5.80 1.37 7.69
CA PRO A 115 -4.86 0.49 8.35
C PRO A 115 -3.72 0.03 7.45
N GLY A 116 -2.55 -0.11 8.04
CA GLY A 116 -1.35 -0.53 7.32
C GLY A 116 -0.53 0.59 6.73
N PHE A 117 -1.08 1.79 6.61
CA PHE A 117 -0.35 2.95 6.10
C PHE A 117 0.14 3.83 7.23
N SER A 118 1.39 4.29 7.13
CA SER A 118 1.87 5.35 8.01
C SER A 118 1.18 6.66 7.64
N LYS A 119 1.23 7.64 8.52
CA LYS A 119 0.66 8.96 8.22
C LYS A 119 1.32 9.60 6.99
N VAL A 120 2.63 9.41 6.85
CA VAL A 120 3.36 9.94 5.69
C VAL A 120 2.88 9.26 4.40
N ASP A 121 2.75 7.95 4.41
CA ASP A 121 2.29 7.21 3.22
C ASP A 121 0.84 7.52 2.89
N GLN A 122 0.02 7.70 3.90
CA GLN A 122 -1.37 8.09 3.71
C GLN A 122 -1.48 9.47 3.03
N LEU A 123 -0.64 10.42 3.45
CA LEU A 123 -0.57 11.73 2.80
C LEU A 123 -0.06 11.64 1.37
N ARG A 124 0.98 10.84 1.14
CA ARG A 124 1.50 10.61 -0.22
C ARG A 124 0.42 10.01 -1.13
N LEU A 125 -0.32 9.05 -0.61
CA LEU A 125 -1.42 8.42 -1.33
C LEU A 125 -2.51 9.45 -1.67
N SER A 126 -2.87 10.29 -0.70
CA SER A 126 -3.82 11.36 -0.88
C SER A 126 -3.37 12.34 -1.97
N PHE A 127 -2.07 12.71 -1.97
CA PHE A 127 -1.51 13.56 -2.99
C PHE A 127 -1.61 12.94 -4.39
N LEU A 128 -1.23 11.69 -4.52
CA LEU A 128 -1.27 11.01 -5.82
C LEU A 128 -2.68 10.96 -6.37
N VAL A 129 -3.66 10.68 -5.53
CA VAL A 129 -5.06 10.66 -5.95
C VAL A 129 -5.57 12.06 -6.26
N GLY A 130 -5.14 13.05 -5.51
CA GLY A 130 -5.60 14.43 -5.68
C GLY A 130 -5.02 15.15 -6.89
N LEU A 131 -3.88 14.69 -7.41
CA LEU A 131 -3.19 15.36 -8.50
C LEU A 131 -3.49 14.79 -9.89
N HIS A 132 -4.21 13.68 -9.96
CA HIS A 132 -4.46 13.06 -11.27
C HIS A 132 -5.59 13.74 -12.09
#